data_5ca4de68c648a2e57013d618aa9aca03
#
_entry.id   5ca4de68c648a2e57013d618aa9aca03
#
_cell.length_a   1.000
_cell.length_b   1.000
_cell.length_c   1.000
_cell.angle_alpha   90.00
_cell.angle_beta   90.00
_cell.angle_gamma   90.00
#
_symmetry.space_group_name_H-M   'P 1'
#
loop_
_entity.id
_entity.type
_entity.pdbx_description
1 polymer ?
#
loop_
_entity_poly.entity_id
_entity_poly.type
_entity_poly.pdbx_seq_one_letter_code
_entity_poly.pdbx_strand_id
1 'polypeptide(L)'
;EAVDAALQAYEQGFPVKDSFVSLKDSFNMADVTAILPWQDKLDDKVRVESLLEAIDNKVDLKQAFISCGGNVSPRVERLLLREAERLDSRNLEQFSRKIRIYYMLSLVKETYMDNCFDTIGKAVLDTAVAGLECSRETKLSKEESIVRLPVRVNWGGGWSDTPPYCMEHGGTVLNAAVLLDGNYPIEAIARRIEGNKIVLASADSGAEQEFTDIKQLQDSSNPYDPFALHKAALIACGLIPYSENRSIEEITNQLGSGLYLSTRVINIPRGSGLGTSSILAGA
;
A
#
# COMPACT_ATOMS: atom_id res chain seq x y z
N GLU A 1 -37.69 -1.82 -4.45
CA GLU A 1 -36.99 -1.79 -3.13
C GLU A 1 -37.96 -1.60 -1.96
N ALA A 2 -38.77 -0.52 -1.89
CA ALA A 2 -39.75 -0.34 -0.81
C ALA A 2 -40.83 -1.45 -0.83
N VAL A 3 -41.21 -1.90 -2.01
CA VAL A 3 -42.14 -3.02 -2.21
C VAL A 3 -41.52 -4.33 -1.83
N ASP A 4 -40.24 -4.55 -2.16
CA ASP A 4 -39.50 -5.77 -1.82
C ASP A 4 -39.24 -5.86 -0.31
N ALA A 5 -38.93 -4.73 0.36
CA ALA A 5 -38.81 -4.68 1.81
C ALA A 5 -40.15 -4.95 2.51
N ALA A 6 -41.26 -4.47 1.96
CA ALA A 6 -42.60 -4.73 2.46
C ALA A 6 -42.99 -6.19 2.23
N LEU A 7 -42.63 -6.80 1.08
CA LEU A 7 -42.85 -8.21 0.79
C LEU A 7 -42.00 -9.12 1.71
N GLN A 8 -40.72 -8.78 1.96
CA GLN A 8 -39.90 -9.49 2.91
C GLN A 8 -40.43 -9.42 4.35
N ALA A 9 -40.94 -8.27 4.75
CA ALA A 9 -41.57 -8.11 6.06
C ALA A 9 -42.86 -8.96 6.15
N TYR A 10 -43.59 -9.06 5.06
CA TYR A 10 -44.78 -9.89 4.94
C TYR A 10 -44.43 -11.38 4.99
N GLU A 11 -43.42 -11.84 4.28
CA GLU A 11 -42.93 -13.22 4.27
C GLU A 11 -42.33 -13.64 5.63
N GLN A 12 -41.83 -12.69 6.43
CA GLN A 12 -41.29 -12.94 7.78
C GLN A 12 -42.35 -12.98 8.88
N GLY A 13 -43.62 -13.01 8.51
CA GLY A 13 -44.71 -13.35 9.43
C GLY A 13 -45.27 -12.17 10.21
N PHE A 14 -45.30 -10.98 9.65
CA PHE A 14 -46.23 -9.98 10.17
C PHE A 14 -47.66 -10.53 10.11
N PRO A 15 -48.39 -10.58 11.20
CA PRO A 15 -49.72 -11.16 11.21
C PRO A 15 -50.64 -10.31 10.34
N VAL A 16 -50.93 -10.82 9.15
CA VAL A 16 -52.06 -10.31 8.36
C VAL A 16 -53.32 -10.80 9.08
N LYS A 17 -53.95 -9.91 9.81
CA LYS A 17 -55.30 -10.18 10.33
C LYS A 17 -56.25 -10.27 9.15
N ASP A 18 -57.06 -11.30 9.13
CA ASP A 18 -58.12 -11.57 8.12
C ASP A 18 -59.25 -10.54 8.08
N SER A 19 -59.02 -9.36 8.69
CA SER A 19 -60.00 -8.26 8.69
C SER A 19 -59.43 -7.07 7.92
N PHE A 20 -60.18 -6.57 6.99
CA PHE A 20 -59.91 -5.29 6.33
C PHE A 20 -59.94 -4.19 7.39
N VAL A 21 -58.74 -3.67 7.74
CA VAL A 21 -58.57 -2.53 8.62
C VAL A 21 -58.46 -1.28 7.72
N SER A 22 -59.20 -0.22 8.05
CA SER A 22 -59.06 1.03 7.30
C SER A 22 -57.64 1.58 7.43
N LEU A 23 -57.15 2.33 6.44
CA LEU A 23 -55.85 2.99 6.51
C LEU A 23 -55.68 3.84 7.78
N LYS A 24 -56.77 4.48 8.23
CA LYS A 24 -56.84 5.27 9.45
C LYS A 24 -56.67 4.39 10.69
N ASP A 25 -57.31 3.24 10.75
CA ASP A 25 -57.20 2.32 11.87
C ASP A 25 -55.83 1.66 11.91
N SER A 26 -55.27 1.31 10.72
CA SER A 26 -53.90 0.80 10.62
C SER A 26 -52.88 1.85 11.12
N PHE A 27 -53.08 3.11 10.77
CA PHE A 27 -52.23 4.21 11.25
C PHE A 27 -52.35 4.42 12.77
N ASN A 28 -53.57 4.37 13.30
CA ASN A 28 -53.82 4.52 14.73
C ASN A 28 -53.33 3.33 15.57
N MET A 29 -53.25 2.15 14.96
CA MET A 29 -52.73 0.93 15.60
C MET A 29 -51.23 0.71 15.38
N ALA A 30 -50.61 1.53 14.53
CA ALA A 30 -49.19 1.44 14.28
C ALA A 30 -48.38 1.81 15.54
N ASP A 31 -47.54 0.88 15.99
CA ASP A 31 -46.56 1.14 17.03
C ASP A 31 -45.39 1.93 16.43
N VAL A 32 -45.45 3.24 16.56
CA VAL A 32 -44.39 4.15 16.04
C VAL A 32 -43.04 3.80 16.66
N THR A 33 -43.02 3.35 17.91
CA THR A 33 -41.77 2.98 18.60
C THR A 33 -41.14 1.72 18.00
N ALA A 34 -41.93 0.82 17.45
CA ALA A 34 -41.46 -0.34 16.71
C ALA A 34 -41.00 -0.01 15.27
N ILE A 35 -41.59 1.06 14.66
CA ILE A 35 -41.28 1.47 13.28
C ILE A 35 -39.96 2.25 13.22
N LEU A 36 -39.70 3.17 14.17
CA LEU A 36 -38.50 4.02 14.18
C LEU A 36 -37.18 3.24 14.02
N PRO A 37 -36.94 2.12 14.73
CA PRO A 37 -35.71 1.35 14.53
C PRO A 37 -35.55 0.74 13.13
N TRP A 38 -36.66 0.50 12.42
CA TRP A 38 -36.65 0.04 11.03
C TRP A 38 -36.34 1.17 10.06
N GLN A 39 -36.87 2.36 10.32
CA GLN A 39 -36.58 3.57 9.53
C GLN A 39 -35.08 3.88 9.62
N ASP A 40 -34.50 3.91 10.81
CA ASP A 40 -33.06 4.12 11.00
C ASP A 40 -32.23 3.09 10.25
N LYS A 41 -32.67 1.83 10.25
CA LYS A 41 -31.97 0.76 9.51
C LYS A 41 -32.05 0.95 8.00
N LEU A 42 -33.17 1.43 7.49
CA LEU A 42 -33.36 1.70 6.08
C LEU A 42 -32.53 2.91 5.65
N ASP A 43 -32.54 3.98 6.43
CA ASP A 43 -31.76 5.19 6.19
C ASP A 43 -30.25 4.89 6.17
N ASP A 44 -29.77 4.09 7.11
CA ASP A 44 -28.38 3.62 7.13
C ASP A 44 -28.04 2.82 5.86
N LYS A 45 -28.95 1.94 5.40
CA LYS A 45 -28.75 1.14 4.19
C LYS A 45 -28.69 2.00 2.94
N VAL A 46 -29.64 2.92 2.77
CA VAL A 46 -29.67 3.86 1.65
C VAL A 46 -28.39 4.71 1.63
N ARG A 47 -27.93 5.16 2.81
CA ARG A 47 -26.70 5.94 2.92
C ARG A 47 -25.47 5.13 2.49
N VAL A 48 -25.35 3.86 2.93
CA VAL A 48 -24.26 2.98 2.49
C VAL A 48 -24.28 2.78 0.98
N GLU A 49 -25.45 2.50 0.39
CA GLU A 49 -25.60 2.31 -1.06
C GLU A 49 -25.20 3.58 -1.83
N SER A 50 -25.64 4.76 -1.39
CA SER A 50 -25.27 6.04 -2.02
C SER A 50 -23.75 6.33 -1.93
N LEU A 51 -23.12 6.01 -0.80
CA LEU A 51 -21.69 6.18 -0.64
C LEU A 51 -20.90 5.18 -1.50
N LEU A 52 -21.33 3.93 -1.59
CA LEU A 52 -20.72 2.93 -2.47
C LEU A 52 -20.89 3.28 -3.95
N GLU A 53 -22.05 3.78 -4.35
CA GLU A 53 -22.28 4.27 -5.71
C GLU A 53 -21.35 5.44 -6.06
N ALA A 54 -21.12 6.36 -5.12
CA ALA A 54 -20.16 7.46 -5.31
C ALA A 54 -18.72 6.94 -5.47
N ILE A 55 -18.36 5.89 -4.73
CA ILE A 55 -17.07 5.21 -4.86
C ILE A 55 -16.92 4.58 -6.25
N ASP A 56 -17.93 3.85 -6.70
CA ASP A 56 -17.91 3.11 -7.96
C ASP A 56 -17.93 4.06 -9.18
N ASN A 57 -18.63 5.18 -9.09
CA ASN A 57 -18.65 6.21 -10.11
C ASN A 57 -17.43 7.14 -10.10
N LYS A 58 -16.45 6.88 -9.23
CA LYS A 58 -15.19 7.65 -9.14
C LYS A 58 -15.35 9.15 -8.96
N VAL A 59 -16.44 9.58 -8.31
CA VAL A 59 -16.69 10.99 -8.01
C VAL A 59 -15.78 11.50 -6.88
N ASP A 60 -15.74 12.81 -6.68
CA ASP A 60 -15.07 13.42 -5.54
C ASP A 60 -15.73 12.93 -4.23
N LEU A 61 -15.02 12.07 -3.51
CA LEU A 61 -15.52 11.41 -2.31
C LEU A 61 -15.78 12.37 -1.17
N LYS A 62 -15.02 13.47 -1.08
CA LYS A 62 -15.24 14.48 -0.06
C LYS A 62 -16.56 15.22 -0.29
N GLN A 63 -16.83 15.57 -1.54
CA GLN A 63 -18.11 16.19 -1.92
C GLN A 63 -19.28 15.22 -1.74
N ALA A 64 -19.14 13.99 -2.17
CA ALA A 64 -20.15 12.94 -1.99
C ALA A 64 -20.45 12.71 -0.50
N PHE A 65 -19.42 12.62 0.34
CA PHE A 65 -19.56 12.47 1.79
C PHE A 65 -20.32 13.63 2.42
N ILE A 66 -19.99 14.88 2.06
CA ILE A 66 -20.68 16.08 2.53
C ILE A 66 -22.15 16.07 2.08
N SER A 67 -22.42 15.72 0.82
CA SER A 67 -23.76 15.63 0.24
C SER A 67 -24.65 14.58 0.94
N CYS A 68 -24.02 13.50 1.46
CA CYS A 68 -24.69 12.48 2.27
C CYS A 68 -24.79 12.86 3.77
N GLY A 69 -24.58 14.13 4.12
CA GLY A 69 -24.77 14.67 5.47
C GLY A 69 -23.51 14.79 6.32
N GLY A 70 -22.32 14.54 5.74
CA GLY A 70 -21.01 14.81 6.37
C GLY A 70 -20.73 14.03 7.66
N ASN A 71 -21.50 12.98 7.92
CA ASN A 71 -21.35 12.14 9.10
C ASN A 71 -21.70 10.69 8.78
N VAL A 72 -21.13 9.76 9.54
CA VAL A 72 -21.37 8.32 9.41
C VAL A 72 -21.76 7.74 10.75
N SER A 73 -22.95 7.12 10.82
CA SER A 73 -23.35 6.39 12.02
C SER A 73 -22.39 5.20 12.27
N PRO A 74 -22.24 4.75 13.53
CA PRO A 74 -21.42 3.56 13.83
C PRO A 74 -21.88 2.30 13.08
N ARG A 75 -23.12 2.28 12.62
CA ARG A 75 -23.65 1.18 11.83
C ARG A 75 -23.22 1.28 10.37
N VAL A 76 -23.32 2.45 9.76
CA VAL A 76 -22.83 2.73 8.40
C VAL A 76 -21.34 2.47 8.32
N GLU A 77 -20.55 2.94 9.30
CA GLU A 77 -19.13 2.66 9.43
C GLU A 77 -18.83 1.15 9.38
N ARG A 78 -19.54 0.37 10.21
CA ARG A 78 -19.36 -1.10 10.23
C ARG A 78 -19.74 -1.78 8.90
N LEU A 79 -20.76 -1.28 8.22
CA LEU A 79 -21.18 -1.84 6.93
C LEU A 79 -20.14 -1.56 5.84
N LEU A 80 -19.60 -0.34 5.79
CA LEU A 80 -18.52 0.02 4.85
C LEU A 80 -17.24 -0.77 5.14
N LEU A 81 -16.87 -0.94 6.42
CA LEU A 81 -15.72 -1.78 6.79
C LEU A 81 -15.88 -3.23 6.34
N ARG A 82 -17.04 -3.83 6.56
CA ARG A 82 -17.32 -5.19 6.09
C ARG A 82 -17.23 -5.31 4.57
N GLU A 83 -17.65 -4.28 3.85
CA GLU A 83 -17.49 -4.25 2.40
C GLU A 83 -16.01 -4.20 2.02
N ALA A 84 -15.23 -3.31 2.65
CA ALA A 84 -13.78 -3.21 2.41
C ALA A 84 -13.05 -4.54 2.71
N GLU A 85 -13.42 -5.24 3.79
CA GLU A 85 -12.81 -6.52 4.18
C GLU A 85 -13.06 -7.65 3.17
N ARG A 86 -14.19 -7.63 2.46
CA ARG A 86 -14.55 -8.63 1.44
C ARG A 86 -13.79 -8.48 0.13
N LEU A 87 -13.22 -7.29 -0.12
CA LEU A 87 -12.58 -6.98 -1.39
C LEU A 87 -11.18 -7.61 -1.47
N ASP A 88 -10.90 -8.30 -2.59
CA ASP A 88 -9.60 -8.89 -2.88
C ASP A 88 -8.62 -7.83 -3.41
N SER A 89 -7.57 -7.57 -2.65
CA SER A 89 -6.53 -6.61 -3.01
C SER A 89 -5.67 -7.02 -4.22
N ARG A 90 -5.79 -8.26 -4.71
CA ARG A 90 -5.11 -8.73 -5.92
C ARG A 90 -5.87 -8.37 -7.20
N ASN A 91 -7.15 -8.08 -7.10
CA ASN A 91 -7.95 -7.55 -8.20
C ASN A 91 -7.87 -6.02 -8.19
N LEU A 92 -7.37 -5.42 -9.26
CA LEU A 92 -7.10 -3.97 -9.34
C LEU A 92 -8.34 -3.11 -9.06
N GLU A 93 -9.49 -3.50 -9.59
CA GLU A 93 -10.74 -2.76 -9.41
C GLU A 93 -11.24 -2.85 -7.96
N GLN A 94 -11.20 -4.04 -7.37
CA GLN A 94 -11.56 -4.24 -5.96
C GLN A 94 -10.55 -3.57 -5.02
N PHE A 95 -9.28 -3.57 -5.36
CA PHE A 95 -8.23 -2.86 -4.63
C PHE A 95 -8.49 -1.35 -4.61
N SER A 96 -8.78 -0.74 -5.77
CA SER A 96 -9.13 0.68 -5.87
C SER A 96 -10.36 0.99 -5.02
N ARG A 97 -11.41 0.20 -5.14
CA ARG A 97 -12.65 0.34 -4.34
C ARG A 97 -12.38 0.26 -2.84
N LYS A 98 -11.55 -0.67 -2.41
CA LYS A 98 -11.14 -0.83 -1.00
C LYS A 98 -10.44 0.40 -0.44
N ILE A 99 -9.46 0.93 -1.17
CA ILE A 99 -8.74 2.15 -0.78
C ILE A 99 -9.71 3.34 -0.69
N ARG A 100 -10.62 3.49 -1.65
CA ARG A 100 -11.60 4.57 -1.67
C ARG A 100 -12.58 4.49 -0.49
N ILE A 101 -12.97 3.28 -0.06
CA ILE A 101 -13.77 3.09 1.16
C ILE A 101 -12.99 3.56 2.40
N TYR A 102 -11.74 3.14 2.57
CA TYR A 102 -10.92 3.58 3.70
C TYR A 102 -10.67 5.09 3.68
N TYR A 103 -10.40 5.67 2.51
CA TYR A 103 -10.26 7.11 2.37
C TYR A 103 -11.54 7.86 2.78
N MET A 104 -12.72 7.39 2.37
CA MET A 104 -13.99 7.98 2.78
C MET A 104 -14.17 7.89 4.31
N LEU A 105 -13.86 6.75 4.91
CA LEU A 105 -13.92 6.57 6.36
C LEU A 105 -12.90 7.45 7.08
N SER A 106 -11.77 7.77 6.48
CA SER A 106 -10.77 8.67 7.06
C SER A 106 -11.26 10.11 7.20
N LEU A 107 -12.27 10.52 6.44
CA LEU A 107 -12.94 11.81 6.61
C LEU A 107 -13.70 11.92 7.95
N VAL A 108 -13.99 10.77 8.58
CA VAL A 108 -14.64 10.68 9.91
C VAL A 108 -13.62 10.44 11.01
N LYS A 109 -12.70 9.48 10.76
CA LYS A 109 -11.65 9.09 11.71
C LYS A 109 -10.33 8.96 10.94
N GLU A 110 -9.37 9.82 11.24
CA GLU A 110 -8.06 9.88 10.58
C GLU A 110 -7.31 8.53 10.59
N THR A 111 -7.55 7.69 11.62
CA THR A 111 -6.94 6.35 11.72
C THR A 111 -7.21 5.44 10.53
N TYR A 112 -8.29 5.68 9.77
CA TYR A 112 -8.55 4.91 8.53
C TYR A 112 -7.63 5.29 7.38
N MET A 113 -6.90 6.40 7.47
CA MET A 113 -5.83 6.72 6.52
C MET A 113 -4.70 5.70 6.60
N ASP A 114 -4.37 5.21 7.79
CA ASP A 114 -3.37 4.15 7.99
C ASP A 114 -3.79 2.88 7.25
N ASN A 115 -5.09 2.53 7.28
CA ASN A 115 -5.60 1.38 6.53
C ASN A 115 -5.44 1.54 5.00
N CYS A 116 -5.52 2.77 4.47
CA CYS A 116 -5.21 3.03 3.06
C CYS A 116 -3.75 2.70 2.77
N PHE A 117 -2.83 3.26 3.55
CA PHE A 117 -1.38 3.07 3.34
C PHE A 117 -0.96 1.62 3.57
N ASP A 118 -1.48 0.96 4.60
CA ASP A 118 -1.22 -0.46 4.87
C ASP A 118 -1.71 -1.35 3.71
N THR A 119 -2.89 -1.05 3.16
CA THR A 119 -3.44 -1.79 2.02
C THR A 119 -2.56 -1.62 0.79
N ILE A 120 -2.08 -0.40 0.51
CA ILE A 120 -1.17 -0.11 -0.61
C ILE A 120 0.17 -0.78 -0.37
N GLY A 121 0.76 -0.60 0.80
CA GLY A 121 2.05 -1.17 1.16
C GLY A 121 2.07 -2.69 1.05
N LYS A 122 1.01 -3.34 1.54
CA LYS A 122 0.85 -4.79 1.43
C LYS A 122 0.73 -5.26 -0.03
N ALA A 123 -0.06 -4.58 -0.86
CA ALA A 123 -0.21 -4.95 -2.25
C ALA A 123 1.11 -4.78 -3.03
N VAL A 124 1.87 -3.72 -2.76
CA VAL A 124 3.20 -3.50 -3.34
C VAL A 124 4.15 -4.61 -2.91
N LEU A 125 4.18 -4.93 -1.62
CA LEU A 125 5.05 -5.97 -1.06
C LEU A 125 4.68 -7.35 -1.63
N ASP A 126 3.41 -7.72 -1.61
CA ASP A 126 2.92 -9.01 -2.14
C ASP A 126 3.29 -9.17 -3.63
N THR A 127 3.19 -8.09 -4.42
CA THR A 127 3.57 -8.08 -5.83
C THR A 127 5.09 -8.20 -6.00
N ALA A 128 5.86 -7.48 -5.21
CA ALA A 128 7.32 -7.51 -5.27
C ALA A 128 7.86 -8.89 -4.85
N VAL A 129 7.29 -9.50 -3.81
CA VAL A 129 7.74 -10.79 -3.25
C VAL A 129 7.31 -11.98 -4.13
N ALA A 130 6.16 -11.90 -4.81
CA ALA A 130 5.64 -12.99 -5.64
C ALA A 130 6.59 -13.44 -6.77
N GLY A 131 7.53 -12.58 -7.19
CA GLY A 131 8.54 -12.90 -8.21
C GLY A 131 9.95 -13.10 -7.66
N LEU A 132 10.14 -13.05 -6.33
CA LEU A 132 11.48 -13.19 -5.74
C LEU A 132 11.86 -14.66 -5.57
N GLU A 133 12.83 -15.07 -6.37
CA GLU A 133 13.52 -16.36 -6.19
C GLU A 133 14.92 -16.10 -5.64
N CYS A 134 15.24 -16.66 -4.49
CA CYS A 134 16.61 -16.63 -3.97
C CYS A 134 17.48 -17.54 -4.84
N SER A 135 18.43 -16.98 -5.56
CA SER A 135 19.38 -17.75 -6.35
C SER A 135 20.32 -18.55 -5.44
N ARG A 136 20.29 -19.88 -5.59
CA ARG A 136 21.20 -20.79 -4.87
C ARG A 136 22.50 -21.07 -5.61
N GLU A 137 22.66 -20.53 -6.83
CA GLU A 137 23.81 -20.77 -7.69
C GLU A 137 24.68 -19.52 -7.93
N THR A 138 24.25 -18.38 -7.40
CA THR A 138 24.98 -17.12 -7.59
C THR A 138 26.34 -17.16 -6.90
N LYS A 139 27.40 -16.88 -7.68
CA LYS A 139 28.77 -16.71 -7.19
C LYS A 139 29.28 -15.34 -7.60
N LEU A 140 30.02 -14.70 -6.73
CA LEU A 140 30.70 -13.45 -7.06
C LEU A 140 31.90 -13.76 -7.96
N SER A 141 31.80 -13.34 -9.23
CA SER A 141 32.84 -13.60 -10.23
C SER A 141 33.93 -12.53 -10.29
N LYS A 142 33.65 -11.34 -9.75
CA LYS A 142 34.55 -10.19 -9.73
C LYS A 142 34.99 -9.85 -8.32
N GLU A 143 36.20 -9.35 -8.15
CA GLU A 143 36.68 -8.84 -6.85
C GLU A 143 35.93 -7.58 -6.46
N GLU A 144 35.62 -6.72 -7.44
CA GLU A 144 34.89 -5.49 -7.24
C GLU A 144 34.00 -5.17 -8.44
N SER A 145 32.83 -4.62 -8.19
CA SER A 145 31.93 -4.05 -9.17
C SER A 145 31.51 -2.65 -8.76
N ILE A 146 31.65 -1.68 -9.64
CA ILE A 146 31.27 -0.28 -9.39
C ILE A 146 30.25 0.12 -10.43
N VAL A 147 29.11 0.61 -9.97
CA VAL A 147 28.06 1.17 -10.81
C VAL A 147 27.96 2.68 -10.55
N ARG A 148 27.97 3.47 -11.62
CA ARG A 148 27.82 4.93 -11.55
C ARG A 148 26.66 5.35 -12.41
N LEU A 149 25.74 6.13 -11.83
CA LEU A 149 24.51 6.54 -12.49
C LEU A 149 24.31 8.06 -12.42
N PRO A 150 23.62 8.63 -13.44
CA PRO A 150 23.20 10.03 -13.44
C PRO A 150 22.06 10.23 -12.45
N VAL A 151 21.74 11.50 -12.17
CA VAL A 151 20.48 11.84 -11.50
C VAL A 151 19.34 11.94 -12.50
N ARG A 152 18.13 11.87 -11.98
CA ARG A 152 16.90 12.06 -12.72
C ARG A 152 16.28 13.41 -12.40
N VAL A 153 16.07 14.22 -13.41
CA VAL A 153 15.29 15.45 -13.32
C VAL A 153 13.91 15.22 -13.91
N ASN A 154 12.88 15.45 -13.12
CA ASN A 154 11.51 15.41 -13.58
C ASN A 154 11.13 16.75 -14.20
N TRP A 155 10.82 16.77 -15.50
CA TRP A 155 10.41 17.97 -16.22
C TRP A 155 8.88 18.13 -16.28
N GLY A 156 8.12 17.06 -16.06
CA GLY A 156 6.66 17.13 -16.04
C GLY A 156 6.01 15.81 -15.66
N GLY A 157 4.81 15.91 -15.13
CA GLY A 157 3.96 14.75 -14.82
C GLY A 157 4.35 13.94 -13.58
N GLY A 158 5.32 14.38 -12.78
CA GLY A 158 5.63 13.71 -11.52
C GLY A 158 4.41 13.62 -10.62
N TRP A 159 4.27 12.51 -9.91
CA TRP A 159 3.12 12.10 -9.10
C TRP A 159 1.89 11.64 -9.90
N SER A 160 1.81 11.87 -11.22
CA SER A 160 0.73 11.29 -12.02
C SER A 160 0.80 9.76 -12.10
N ASP A 161 1.97 9.18 -11.84
CA ASP A 161 2.26 7.74 -11.78
C ASP A 161 2.01 7.12 -10.39
N THR A 162 1.46 7.89 -9.45
CA THR A 162 1.20 7.43 -8.08
C THR A 162 -0.26 6.99 -7.89
N PRO A 163 -0.50 5.81 -7.30
CA PRO A 163 -1.85 5.40 -6.90
C PRO A 163 -2.49 6.37 -5.89
N PRO A 164 -3.80 6.54 -5.90
CA PRO A 164 -4.78 5.91 -6.81
C PRO A 164 -4.91 6.57 -8.17
N TYR A 165 -4.35 7.78 -8.38
CA TYR A 165 -4.53 8.57 -9.61
C TYR A 165 -4.15 7.80 -10.88
N CYS A 166 -2.96 7.18 -10.91
CA CYS A 166 -2.50 6.43 -12.08
C CYS A 166 -3.36 5.21 -12.40
N MET A 167 -4.03 4.64 -11.41
CA MET A 167 -4.92 3.49 -11.59
C MET A 167 -6.25 3.88 -12.23
N GLU A 168 -6.68 5.12 -12.02
CA GLU A 168 -7.97 5.65 -12.51
C GLU A 168 -7.81 6.40 -13.83
N HIS A 169 -6.70 7.10 -14.02
CA HIS A 169 -6.50 8.05 -15.12
C HIS A 169 -5.29 7.74 -16.00
N GLY A 170 -4.47 6.77 -15.59
CA GLY A 170 -3.12 6.60 -16.14
C GLY A 170 -2.15 7.68 -15.66
N GLY A 171 -0.86 7.46 -15.84
CA GLY A 171 0.18 8.43 -15.48
C GLY A 171 1.18 8.61 -16.62
N THR A 172 1.62 9.85 -16.85
CA THR A 172 2.66 10.17 -17.82
C THR A 172 3.71 11.06 -17.17
N VAL A 173 4.97 10.63 -17.20
CA VAL A 173 6.09 11.34 -16.59
C VAL A 173 7.18 11.57 -17.64
N LEU A 174 7.66 12.80 -17.73
CA LEU A 174 8.81 13.16 -18.55
C LEU A 174 10.02 13.41 -17.66
N ASN A 175 11.01 12.52 -17.77
CA ASN A 175 12.26 12.60 -17.02
C ASN A 175 13.47 12.73 -17.94
N ALA A 176 14.51 13.41 -17.47
CA ALA A 176 15.82 13.43 -18.10
C ALA A 176 16.90 12.87 -17.15
N ALA A 177 17.81 12.09 -17.68
CA ALA A 177 19.02 11.70 -16.98
C ALA A 177 20.10 12.79 -17.20
N VAL A 178 20.65 13.31 -16.10
CA VAL A 178 21.64 14.40 -16.17
C VAL A 178 22.87 14.10 -15.31
N LEU A 179 24.02 14.52 -15.79
CA LEU A 179 25.27 14.53 -15.05
C LEU A 179 25.39 15.84 -14.25
N LEU A 180 26.09 15.80 -13.14
CA LEU A 180 26.46 17.00 -12.39
C LEU A 180 27.91 17.38 -12.72
N ASP A 181 28.11 18.53 -13.32
CA ASP A 181 29.42 19.00 -13.77
C ASP A 181 30.19 17.94 -14.57
N GLY A 182 29.46 17.22 -15.46
CA GLY A 182 30.01 16.16 -16.28
C GLY A 182 30.29 14.84 -15.55
N ASN A 183 29.93 14.71 -14.27
CA ASN A 183 30.19 13.53 -13.46
C ASN A 183 28.89 12.80 -13.07
N TYR A 184 29.02 11.49 -12.86
CA TYR A 184 27.96 10.65 -12.29
C TYR A 184 27.89 10.86 -10.77
N PRO A 185 26.80 11.39 -10.24
CA PRO A 185 26.74 11.71 -8.81
C PRO A 185 26.31 10.54 -7.93
N ILE A 186 25.86 9.44 -8.50
CA ILE A 186 25.38 8.26 -7.76
C ILE A 186 26.33 7.11 -8.02
N GLU A 187 26.79 6.46 -6.96
CA GLU A 187 27.70 5.34 -7.03
C GLU A 187 27.29 4.22 -6.06
N ALA A 188 27.28 2.99 -6.54
CA ALA A 188 27.21 1.78 -5.72
C ALA A 188 28.45 0.92 -5.97
N ILE A 189 29.01 0.37 -4.91
CA ILE A 189 30.21 -0.46 -4.93
C ILE A 189 29.91 -1.77 -4.23
N ALA A 190 30.04 -2.87 -4.92
CA ALA A 190 30.01 -4.21 -4.36
C ALA A 190 31.38 -4.85 -4.50
N ARG A 191 31.96 -5.37 -3.42
CA ARG A 191 33.26 -6.04 -3.44
C ARG A 191 33.31 -7.26 -2.54
N ARG A 192 34.17 -8.19 -2.89
CA ARG A 192 34.47 -9.36 -2.06
C ARG A 192 35.29 -8.93 -0.83
N ILE A 193 35.00 -9.54 0.30
CA ILE A 193 35.77 -9.39 1.53
C ILE A 193 36.03 -10.74 2.15
N GLU A 194 37.03 -10.79 3.00
CA GLU A 194 37.36 -12.01 3.75
C GLU A 194 36.33 -12.30 4.85
N GLY A 195 36.10 -13.57 5.11
CA GLY A 195 35.26 -14.09 6.18
C GLY A 195 33.76 -14.19 5.79
N ASN A 196 33.03 -14.84 6.68
CA ASN A 196 31.58 -15.11 6.50
C ASN A 196 30.78 -13.98 7.06
N LYS A 197 30.76 -12.83 6.38
CA LYS A 197 30.07 -11.61 6.79
C LYS A 197 29.59 -10.78 5.61
N ILE A 198 28.58 -9.97 5.87
CA ILE A 198 28.08 -8.96 4.94
C ILE A 198 28.24 -7.59 5.62
N VAL A 199 28.90 -6.67 4.94
CA VAL A 199 29.11 -5.31 5.42
C VAL A 199 28.34 -4.35 4.52
N LEU A 200 27.50 -3.52 5.12
CA LEU A 200 26.76 -2.47 4.44
C LEU A 200 27.30 -1.11 4.86
N ALA A 201 27.52 -0.23 3.89
CA ALA A 201 28.03 1.11 4.14
C ALA A 201 27.21 2.16 3.35
N SER A 202 26.96 3.29 4.00
CA SER A 202 26.36 4.49 3.37
C SER A 202 27.31 5.65 3.59
N ALA A 203 28.07 6.01 2.57
CA ALA A 203 29.05 7.07 2.66
C ALA A 203 28.42 8.44 2.99
N ASP A 204 27.16 8.67 2.60
CA ASP A 204 26.46 9.92 2.85
C ASP A 204 26.07 10.12 4.32
N SER A 205 25.86 9.04 5.05
CA SER A 205 25.56 9.06 6.48
C SER A 205 26.78 8.80 7.34
N GLY A 206 27.87 8.33 6.74
CA GLY A 206 29.04 7.81 7.44
C GLY A 206 28.76 6.52 8.23
N ALA A 207 27.62 5.86 7.93
CA ALA A 207 27.24 4.62 8.60
C ALA A 207 27.89 3.42 7.90
N GLU A 208 28.47 2.52 8.69
CA GLU A 208 28.95 1.22 8.26
C GLU A 208 28.62 0.19 9.33
N GLN A 209 28.15 -0.99 8.92
CA GLN A 209 27.77 -2.05 9.83
C GLN A 209 28.06 -3.42 9.23
N GLU A 210 28.62 -4.30 10.05
CA GLU A 210 28.79 -5.72 9.78
C GLU A 210 27.56 -6.50 10.25
N PHE A 211 27.08 -7.39 9.41
CA PHE A 211 25.92 -8.25 9.67
C PHE A 211 26.38 -9.72 9.71
N THR A 212 26.06 -10.37 10.81
CA THR A 212 26.31 -11.79 11.05
C THR A 212 25.03 -12.59 11.30
N ASP A 213 23.88 -11.91 11.45
CA ASP A 213 22.55 -12.50 11.57
C ASP A 213 21.68 -12.15 10.37
N ILE A 214 21.18 -13.19 9.70
CA ILE A 214 20.31 -13.06 8.53
C ILE A 214 19.03 -12.27 8.82
N LYS A 215 18.48 -12.39 10.03
CA LYS A 215 17.24 -11.69 10.41
C LYS A 215 17.39 -10.17 10.37
N GLN A 216 18.57 -9.68 10.70
CA GLN A 216 18.88 -8.25 10.62
C GLN A 216 18.90 -7.76 9.16
N LEU A 217 19.32 -8.61 8.21
CA LEU A 217 19.31 -8.31 6.78
C LEU A 217 17.92 -8.46 6.15
N GLN A 218 17.09 -9.34 6.68
CA GLN A 218 15.70 -9.55 6.23
C GLN A 218 14.78 -8.42 6.69
N ASP A 219 15.11 -7.70 7.76
CA ASP A 219 14.36 -6.55 8.24
C ASP A 219 14.71 -5.30 7.41
N SER A 220 14.03 -5.15 6.27
CA SER A 220 14.19 -4.02 5.35
C SER A 220 13.04 -3.02 5.41
N SER A 221 12.05 -3.23 6.28
CA SER A 221 10.81 -2.46 6.33
C SER A 221 10.89 -1.17 7.16
N ASN A 222 11.90 -1.04 8.01
CA ASN A 222 12.08 0.14 8.86
C ASN A 222 12.65 1.32 8.05
N PRO A 223 11.88 2.39 7.76
CA PRO A 223 12.36 3.54 6.97
C PRO A 223 13.42 4.38 7.68
N TYR A 224 13.62 4.19 8.98
CA TYR A 224 14.65 4.88 9.78
C TYR A 224 15.97 4.11 9.84
N ASP A 225 16.00 2.87 9.35
CA ASP A 225 17.23 2.11 9.22
C ASP A 225 18.08 2.68 8.08
N PRO A 226 19.33 3.14 8.33
CA PRO A 226 20.20 3.67 7.29
C PRO A 226 20.55 2.64 6.20
N PHE A 227 20.34 1.37 6.47
CA PHE A 227 20.62 0.25 5.55
C PHE A 227 19.35 -0.38 4.94
N ALA A 228 18.14 0.16 5.19
CA ALA A 228 16.89 -0.40 4.65
C ALA A 228 16.96 -0.61 3.13
N LEU A 229 17.49 0.38 2.39
CA LEU A 229 17.65 0.30 0.95
C LEU A 229 18.60 -0.81 0.50
N HIS A 230 19.76 -0.91 1.15
CA HIS A 230 20.77 -1.96 0.88
C HIS A 230 20.20 -3.36 1.12
N LYS A 231 19.51 -3.54 2.26
CA LYS A 231 18.83 -4.79 2.63
C LYS A 231 17.78 -5.18 1.60
N ALA A 232 16.91 -4.24 1.23
CA ALA A 232 15.87 -4.44 0.22
C ALA A 232 16.48 -4.80 -1.15
N ALA A 233 17.57 -4.15 -1.55
CA ALA A 233 18.29 -4.46 -2.80
C ALA A 233 18.87 -5.87 -2.78
N LEU A 234 19.52 -6.29 -1.69
CA LEU A 234 20.05 -7.65 -1.57
C LEU A 234 18.95 -8.72 -1.64
N ILE A 235 17.79 -8.44 -1.06
CA ILE A 235 16.61 -9.33 -1.14
C ILE A 235 16.08 -9.34 -2.59
N ALA A 236 15.90 -8.17 -3.21
CA ALA A 236 15.39 -8.07 -4.57
C ALA A 236 16.31 -8.73 -5.61
N CYS A 237 17.62 -8.69 -5.40
CA CYS A 237 18.61 -9.40 -6.23
C CYS A 237 18.66 -10.93 -5.96
N GLY A 238 17.88 -11.43 -5.00
CA GLY A 238 17.90 -12.85 -4.64
C GLY A 238 19.17 -13.32 -3.93
N LEU A 239 19.99 -12.41 -3.40
CA LEU A 239 21.19 -12.75 -2.62
C LEU A 239 20.84 -13.10 -1.17
N ILE A 240 19.87 -12.40 -0.61
CA ILE A 240 19.33 -12.64 0.72
C ILE A 240 17.90 -13.17 0.56
N PRO A 241 17.55 -14.33 1.14
CA PRO A 241 16.18 -14.84 1.09
C PRO A 241 15.25 -13.98 1.94
N TYR A 242 14.05 -13.69 1.42
CA TYR A 242 13.07 -12.86 2.14
C TYR A 242 12.57 -13.48 3.45
N SER A 243 12.36 -14.80 3.49
CA SER A 243 11.76 -15.48 4.64
C SER A 243 12.41 -16.83 4.99
N GLU A 244 13.37 -17.31 4.20
CA GLU A 244 14.05 -18.58 4.49
C GLU A 244 15.05 -18.40 5.66
N ASN A 245 15.13 -19.42 6.50
CA ASN A 245 16.09 -19.44 7.62
C ASN A 245 17.43 -20.03 7.15
N ARG A 246 18.24 -19.23 6.44
CA ARG A 246 19.61 -19.56 6.03
C ARG A 246 20.60 -18.78 6.89
N SER A 247 21.75 -19.36 7.18
CA SER A 247 22.81 -18.62 7.86
C SER A 247 23.58 -17.72 6.90
N ILE A 248 24.18 -16.64 7.41
CA ILE A 248 25.10 -15.80 6.62
C ILE A 248 26.29 -16.62 6.12
N GLU A 249 26.76 -17.57 6.90
CA GLU A 249 27.83 -18.50 6.51
C GLU A 249 27.42 -19.33 5.26
N GLU A 250 26.22 -19.88 5.22
CA GLU A 250 25.73 -20.61 4.04
C GLU A 250 25.65 -19.71 2.80
N ILE A 251 25.22 -18.45 2.98
CA ILE A 251 25.12 -17.49 1.88
C ILE A 251 26.51 -17.09 1.39
N THR A 252 27.44 -16.74 2.29
CA THR A 252 28.80 -16.32 1.91
C THR A 252 29.62 -17.47 1.32
N ASN A 253 29.43 -18.70 1.82
CA ASN A 253 30.02 -19.90 1.21
C ASN A 253 29.51 -20.13 -0.21
N GLN A 254 28.20 -19.93 -0.45
CA GLN A 254 27.64 -19.98 -1.80
C GLN A 254 28.23 -18.89 -2.71
N LEU A 255 28.33 -17.65 -2.22
CA LEU A 255 28.90 -16.51 -2.96
C LEU A 255 30.41 -16.68 -3.21
N GLY A 256 31.08 -17.51 -2.40
CA GLY A 256 32.51 -17.76 -2.46
C GLY A 256 33.35 -16.71 -1.71
N SER A 257 32.72 -15.80 -0.97
CA SER A 257 33.36 -14.78 -0.13
C SER A 257 32.35 -14.04 0.72
N GLY A 258 32.78 -13.26 1.69
CA GLY A 258 31.95 -12.19 2.25
C GLY A 258 31.66 -11.09 1.21
N LEU A 259 30.69 -10.25 1.53
CA LEU A 259 30.23 -9.16 0.64
C LEU A 259 30.31 -7.81 1.37
N TYR A 260 30.91 -6.83 0.71
CA TYR A 260 30.84 -5.42 1.09
C TYR A 260 30.00 -4.69 0.06
N LEU A 261 28.94 -3.99 0.50
CA LEU A 261 28.09 -3.16 -0.35
C LEU A 261 28.05 -1.74 0.19
N SER A 262 28.52 -0.79 -0.61
CA SER A 262 28.55 0.62 -0.25
C SER A 262 27.81 1.46 -1.28
N THR A 263 27.13 2.50 -0.80
CA THR A 263 26.48 3.50 -1.66
C THR A 263 26.98 4.89 -1.33
N ARG A 264 26.98 5.76 -2.36
CA ARG A 264 27.40 7.16 -2.23
C ARG A 264 26.59 8.04 -3.18
N VAL A 265 26.16 9.20 -2.66
CA VAL A 265 25.56 10.29 -3.44
C VAL A 265 26.47 11.51 -3.32
N ILE A 266 26.94 12.06 -4.43
CA ILE A 266 27.99 13.09 -4.47
C ILE A 266 27.34 14.43 -4.82
N ASN A 267 27.54 15.45 -3.97
CA ASN A 267 27.10 16.83 -4.20
C ASN A 267 25.59 17.02 -4.41
N ILE A 268 24.76 16.10 -3.89
CA ILE A 268 23.31 16.23 -3.91
C ILE A 268 22.82 16.25 -2.46
N PRO A 269 22.14 17.33 -2.03
CA PRO A 269 21.59 17.38 -0.68
C PRO A 269 20.42 16.40 -0.50
N ARG A 270 20.29 15.87 0.72
CA ARG A 270 19.14 15.05 1.08
C ARG A 270 17.85 15.85 0.93
N GLY A 271 16.78 15.22 0.44
CA GLY A 271 15.50 15.89 0.22
C GLY A 271 15.46 16.75 -1.06
N SER A 272 16.45 16.62 -1.96
CA SER A 272 16.49 17.36 -3.22
C SER A 272 15.35 17.04 -4.20
N GLY A 273 14.59 15.97 -3.98
CA GLY A 273 13.53 15.52 -4.89
C GLY A 273 14.03 14.85 -6.19
N LEU A 274 15.34 14.63 -6.33
CA LEU A 274 15.94 14.03 -7.53
C LEU A 274 15.83 12.50 -7.61
N GLY A 275 15.10 11.87 -6.65
CA GLY A 275 14.85 10.43 -6.67
C GLY A 275 16.11 9.57 -6.45
N THR A 276 17.10 10.07 -5.72
CA THR A 276 18.39 9.41 -5.50
C THR A 276 18.26 8.02 -4.91
N SER A 277 17.32 7.80 -3.97
CA SER A 277 17.10 6.49 -3.37
C SER A 277 16.63 5.43 -4.39
N SER A 278 15.74 5.81 -5.31
CA SER A 278 15.26 4.89 -6.37
C SER A 278 16.37 4.56 -7.36
N ILE A 279 17.25 5.51 -7.65
CA ILE A 279 18.39 5.31 -8.55
C ILE A 279 19.45 4.43 -7.88
N LEU A 280 19.72 4.65 -6.58
CA LEU A 280 20.61 3.78 -5.78
C LEU A 280 20.08 2.35 -5.70
N ALA A 281 18.76 2.16 -5.59
CA ALA A 281 18.17 0.81 -5.60
C ALA A 281 18.36 0.10 -6.94
N GLY A 282 18.44 0.85 -8.05
CA GLY A 282 18.72 0.29 -9.38
C GLY A 282 20.20 0.09 -9.70
N ALA A 283 21.10 0.68 -8.88
CA ALA A 283 22.53 0.57 -9.05
C ALA A 283 23.08 -0.74 -8.50
#